data_a4dc87382a88d868cee573052577c4d9
#
_entry.id   a4dc87382a88d868cee573052577c4d9
#
_cell.length_a   1.000
_cell.length_b   1.000
_cell.length_c   1.000
_cell.angle_alpha   90.00
_cell.angle_beta   90.00
_cell.angle_gamma   90.00
#
_symmetry.space_group_name_H-M   'P 1'
#
loop_
_entity.id
_entity.type
_entity.pdbx_description
1 polymer ?
#
loop_
_entity_poly.entity_id
_entity_poly.type
_entity_poly.pdbx_seq_one_letter_code
_entity_poly.pdbx_strand_id
1 'polypeptide(L)'
;MLSLPNRRDFLKTTGLATAGLCAVSGDAVAGDANAASVIDTHLHCFAGEKNKRFPYHARAPYRPEAATPPAHLLNCMDGAGVDYAVVVHPEPYQDDHRYLEHCLDVGKGRLKGTCLFFCDRPGSLEKMAALVKRQPGRIIAARLHAYAPGRLPPFERPELIRKLWKTAADLGLAMQLHFEPRYASALEPYIKEFSKTTVIIDHLGRPFQGTPKEHAVVVRWSRFKNTVMKIASLPAQDRYPHREIEPVIKQLTDAYGAERMIYGGGFNSQATPESYRKYRGKVAGFLAHLSVGDRAKILGGTAARIYGFNKTI
;
A
#
# COMPACT_ATOMS: atom_id res chain seq x y z
N MET A 1 38.21 56.51 -1.40
CA MET A 1 39.46 55.76 -1.31
C MET A 1 39.68 55.39 0.15
N LEU A 2 39.31 54.24 0.60
CA LEU A 2 39.66 53.69 1.91
C LEU A 2 40.04 52.23 1.66
N SER A 3 41.33 51.92 1.98
CA SER A 3 42.00 50.66 1.75
C SER A 3 41.58 49.61 2.75
N LEU A 4 41.44 48.36 2.27
CA LEU A 4 41.28 47.17 3.06
C LEU A 4 42.62 46.74 3.72
N PRO A 5 42.61 46.25 4.97
CA PRO A 5 43.80 45.71 5.59
C PRO A 5 44.06 44.27 5.22
N ASN A 6 45.35 43.93 5.15
CA ASN A 6 45.98 42.75 4.66
C ASN A 6 45.96 41.59 5.68
N ARG A 7 45.87 40.36 5.17
CA ARG A 7 46.06 39.12 5.92
C ARG A 7 47.55 38.95 6.30
N ARG A 8 47.86 39.08 7.58
CA ARG A 8 49.02 38.48 8.28
C ARG A 8 49.14 39.21 9.62
N ASP A 9 48.69 38.53 10.67
CA ASP A 9 49.17 38.64 12.05
C ASP A 9 48.11 38.08 13.01
N PHE A 10 48.12 36.78 13.15
CA PHE A 10 47.54 36.12 14.31
C PHE A 10 48.21 34.77 14.54
N LEU A 11 49.45 34.82 15.02
CA LEU A 11 50.10 33.67 15.65
C LEU A 11 50.82 34.21 16.89
N LYS A 12 50.35 33.84 18.06
CA LYS A 12 51.07 33.57 19.32
C LYS A 12 50.19 33.90 20.52
N THR A 13 49.50 32.93 21.03
CA THR A 13 49.36 32.74 22.48
C THR A 13 49.11 31.26 22.75
N THR A 14 50.08 30.63 23.33
CA THR A 14 50.04 29.28 23.91
C THR A 14 49.16 29.29 25.13
N GLY A 15 48.12 28.44 25.14
CA GLY A 15 47.33 28.11 26.32
C GLY A 15 47.07 26.61 26.34
N LEU A 16 47.72 25.89 27.27
CA LEU A 16 47.42 24.51 27.60
C LEU A 16 45.95 24.39 28.02
N ALA A 17 45.15 23.58 27.34
CA ALA A 17 43.89 23.09 27.84
C ALA A 17 43.85 21.59 27.60
N THR A 18 43.71 20.88 28.70
CA THR A 18 43.56 19.44 28.86
C THR A 18 42.52 18.86 27.94
N ALA A 19 42.91 17.84 27.18
CA ALA A 19 42.04 17.01 26.36
C ALA A 19 41.14 16.15 27.26
N GLY A 20 39.89 16.56 27.42
CA GLY A 20 38.84 15.67 27.90
C GLY A 20 38.34 14.84 26.71
N LEU A 21 38.69 13.52 26.64
CA LEU A 21 38.05 12.56 25.77
C LEU A 21 36.60 12.42 26.18
N CYS A 22 35.68 13.09 25.50
CA CYS A 22 34.29 12.68 25.49
C CYS A 22 34.19 11.44 24.58
N ALA A 23 34.19 10.26 25.21
CA ALA A 23 33.73 9.03 24.55
C ALA A 23 32.25 9.26 24.18
N VAL A 24 31.99 9.49 22.90
CA VAL A 24 30.63 9.36 22.36
C VAL A 24 30.36 7.84 22.39
N SER A 25 29.72 7.40 23.46
CA SER A 25 29.09 6.09 23.50
C SER A 25 28.01 6.11 22.40
N GLY A 26 28.30 5.47 21.29
CA GLY A 26 27.31 5.10 20.32
C GLY A 26 26.34 4.14 20.99
N ASP A 27 25.23 4.67 21.49
CA ASP A 27 24.08 3.86 21.84
C ASP A 27 23.63 3.14 20.54
N ALA A 28 24.14 1.92 20.38
CA ALA A 28 23.50 0.93 19.54
C ALA A 28 22.09 0.79 20.13
N VAL A 29 21.10 1.41 19.46
CA VAL A 29 19.70 1.21 19.76
C VAL A 29 19.46 -0.30 19.61
N ALA A 30 19.52 -1.01 20.73
CA ALA A 30 19.05 -2.38 20.84
C ALA A 30 17.63 -2.36 20.28
N GLY A 31 17.43 -3.00 19.14
CA GLY A 31 16.12 -3.09 18.52
C GLY A 31 15.15 -3.69 19.53
N ASP A 32 14.18 -2.87 19.94
CA ASP A 32 13.10 -3.29 20.82
C ASP A 32 12.49 -4.55 20.22
N ALA A 33 12.66 -5.71 20.85
CA ALA A 33 12.10 -6.99 20.42
C ALA A 33 10.56 -6.94 20.34
N ASN A 34 9.96 -5.81 20.72
CA ASN A 34 8.54 -5.51 20.74
C ASN A 34 8.14 -4.46 19.69
N ALA A 35 9.04 -4.05 18.78
CA ALA A 35 8.68 -3.10 17.72
C ALA A 35 7.62 -3.72 16.80
N ALA A 36 6.50 -3.04 16.64
CA ALA A 36 5.42 -3.46 15.74
C ALA A 36 5.96 -3.59 14.30
N SER A 37 5.61 -4.70 13.62
CA SER A 37 6.03 -4.92 12.23
C SER A 37 5.54 -3.80 11.32
N VAL A 38 6.36 -3.38 10.37
CA VAL A 38 6.00 -2.46 9.29
C VAL A 38 5.55 -3.28 8.07
N ILE A 39 4.35 -3.01 7.56
CA ILE A 39 3.75 -3.79 6.48
C ILE A 39 3.28 -2.86 5.36
N ASP A 40 3.88 -2.96 4.18
CA ASP A 40 3.38 -2.28 2.98
C ASP A 40 2.25 -3.12 2.36
N THR A 41 1.03 -2.59 2.39
CA THR A 41 -0.15 -3.32 1.89
C THR A 41 -0.50 -3.00 0.44
N HIS A 42 0.34 -2.24 -0.30
CA HIS A 42 0.02 -1.88 -1.67
C HIS A 42 1.25 -1.57 -2.54
N LEU A 43 1.72 -2.57 -3.24
CA LEU A 43 2.74 -2.40 -4.27
C LEU A 43 2.47 -3.34 -5.45
N HIS A 44 3.15 -3.09 -6.57
CA HIS A 44 3.07 -3.91 -7.77
C HIS A 44 4.47 -4.40 -8.17
N CYS A 45 4.55 -5.67 -8.55
CA CYS A 45 5.73 -6.22 -9.22
C CYS A 45 5.42 -6.46 -10.70
N PHE A 46 6.39 -6.20 -11.56
CA PHE A 46 6.30 -6.39 -13.01
C PHE A 46 7.53 -7.17 -13.51
N ALA A 47 7.28 -8.13 -14.40
CA ALA A 47 8.36 -8.87 -15.05
C ALA A 47 9.07 -8.06 -16.14
N GLY A 48 8.44 -6.95 -16.57
CA GLY A 48 8.87 -6.12 -17.70
C GLY A 48 8.32 -6.62 -19.05
N GLU A 49 8.19 -5.70 -20.01
CA GLU A 49 7.53 -5.98 -21.29
C GLU A 49 8.22 -7.08 -22.11
N LYS A 50 9.54 -7.19 -22.02
CA LYS A 50 10.33 -8.16 -22.79
C LYS A 50 10.38 -9.56 -22.17
N ASN A 51 9.69 -9.78 -21.05
CA ASN A 51 9.74 -11.06 -20.35
C ASN A 51 8.85 -12.10 -21.02
N LYS A 52 9.45 -13.12 -21.66
CA LYS A 52 8.74 -14.18 -22.36
C LYS A 52 8.08 -15.21 -21.44
N ARG A 53 8.59 -15.38 -20.21
CA ARG A 53 8.04 -16.32 -19.22
C ARG A 53 6.73 -15.82 -18.62
N PHE A 54 6.66 -14.50 -18.40
CA PHE A 54 5.51 -13.82 -17.80
C PHE A 54 5.05 -12.66 -18.70
N PRO A 55 4.53 -12.94 -19.91
CA PRO A 55 4.12 -11.90 -20.84
C PRO A 55 2.88 -11.16 -20.32
N TYR A 56 2.77 -9.88 -20.66
CA TYR A 56 1.53 -9.16 -20.45
C TYR A 56 0.42 -9.71 -21.36
N HIS A 57 -0.79 -9.70 -20.83
CA HIS A 57 -1.96 -10.15 -21.57
C HIS A 57 -2.23 -9.24 -22.79
N ALA A 58 -2.84 -9.78 -23.87
CA ALA A 58 -3.18 -9.01 -25.06
C ALA A 58 -4.07 -7.77 -24.75
N ARG A 59 -4.98 -7.91 -23.78
CA ARG A 59 -5.88 -6.86 -23.29
C ARG A 59 -5.27 -6.00 -22.17
N ALA A 60 -3.95 -5.97 -22.00
CA ALA A 60 -3.30 -5.15 -20.98
C ALA A 60 -3.63 -3.67 -21.21
N PRO A 61 -4.20 -2.94 -20.21
CA PRO A 61 -4.57 -1.54 -20.38
C PRO A 61 -3.35 -0.60 -20.40
N TYR A 62 -2.21 -1.07 -19.94
CA TYR A 62 -0.90 -0.42 -19.99
C TYR A 62 0.19 -1.50 -19.91
N ARG A 63 1.43 -1.17 -20.33
CA ARG A 63 2.54 -2.13 -20.38
C ARG A 63 3.81 -1.47 -19.83
N PRO A 64 4.14 -1.65 -18.54
CA PRO A 64 5.41 -1.16 -18.00
C PRO A 64 6.60 -1.82 -18.70
N GLU A 65 7.46 -1.01 -19.29
CA GLU A 65 8.69 -1.50 -19.93
C GLU A 65 9.68 -2.06 -18.91
N ALA A 66 9.87 -1.30 -17.82
CA ALA A 66 10.81 -1.65 -16.77
C ALA A 66 10.29 -2.77 -15.88
N ALA A 67 11.15 -3.74 -15.60
CA ALA A 67 10.87 -4.75 -14.59
C ALA A 67 10.92 -4.17 -13.17
N THR A 68 10.04 -4.68 -12.30
CA THR A 68 10.06 -4.47 -10.85
C THR A 68 10.02 -5.84 -10.17
N PRO A 69 11.12 -6.59 -10.21
CA PRO A 69 11.13 -7.98 -9.74
C PRO A 69 11.05 -8.07 -8.21
N PRO A 70 10.57 -9.20 -7.67
CA PRO A 70 10.47 -9.39 -6.22
C PRO A 70 11.82 -9.31 -5.49
N ALA A 71 12.94 -9.66 -6.12
CA ALA A 71 14.28 -9.50 -5.52
C ALA A 71 14.61 -8.01 -5.28
N HIS A 72 14.26 -7.12 -6.22
CA HIS A 72 14.40 -5.68 -6.04
C HIS A 72 13.53 -5.17 -4.90
N LEU A 73 12.27 -5.66 -4.82
CA LEU A 73 11.37 -5.34 -3.72
C LEU A 73 11.96 -5.72 -2.37
N LEU A 74 12.45 -6.96 -2.22
CA LEU A 74 13.01 -7.45 -0.96
C LEU A 74 14.23 -6.63 -0.52
N ASN A 75 15.12 -6.29 -1.45
CA ASN A 75 16.26 -5.40 -1.16
C ASN A 75 15.80 -4.02 -0.68
N CYS A 76 14.79 -3.43 -1.31
CA CYS A 76 14.23 -2.15 -0.87
C CYS A 76 13.54 -2.27 0.50
N MET A 77 12.83 -3.36 0.76
CA MET A 77 12.19 -3.64 2.05
C MET A 77 13.23 -3.72 3.18
N ASP A 78 14.30 -4.49 2.98
CA ASP A 78 15.37 -4.68 3.97
C ASP A 78 16.00 -3.33 4.35
N GLY A 79 16.41 -2.54 3.38
CA GLY A 79 17.02 -1.25 3.65
C GLY A 79 16.04 -0.16 4.11
N ALA A 80 14.73 -0.32 3.90
CA ALA A 80 13.72 0.61 4.37
C ALA A 80 13.10 0.22 5.73
N GLY A 81 13.40 -0.97 6.27
CA GLY A 81 12.77 -1.48 7.49
C GLY A 81 11.29 -1.79 7.28
N VAL A 82 10.97 -2.48 6.17
CA VAL A 82 9.64 -3.02 5.89
C VAL A 82 9.71 -4.54 6.03
N ASP A 83 8.99 -5.09 7.00
CA ASP A 83 9.06 -6.51 7.34
C ASP A 83 8.31 -7.38 6.34
N TYR A 84 7.09 -6.97 5.97
CA TYR A 84 6.20 -7.71 5.08
C TYR A 84 5.55 -6.79 4.05
N ALA A 85 5.07 -7.39 2.94
CA ALA A 85 4.34 -6.64 1.95
C ALA A 85 3.22 -7.43 1.26
N VAL A 86 2.26 -6.70 0.68
CA VAL A 86 1.20 -7.25 -0.16
C VAL A 86 1.44 -6.84 -1.61
N VAL A 87 1.74 -7.83 -2.44
CA VAL A 87 1.84 -7.66 -3.89
C VAL A 87 0.42 -7.64 -4.46
N VAL A 88 -0.04 -6.48 -4.88
CA VAL A 88 -1.33 -6.33 -5.55
C VAL A 88 -1.15 -6.71 -7.01
N HIS A 89 -1.86 -7.76 -7.46
CA HIS A 89 -1.78 -8.23 -8.84
C HIS A 89 -2.10 -7.12 -9.84
N PRO A 90 -1.18 -6.76 -10.75
CA PRO A 90 -1.39 -5.64 -11.64
C PRO A 90 -2.18 -6.04 -12.90
N GLU A 91 -2.99 -5.10 -13.40
CA GLU A 91 -3.89 -5.31 -14.55
C GLU A 91 -3.22 -5.78 -15.85
N PRO A 92 -1.95 -5.46 -16.16
CA PRO A 92 -1.30 -5.99 -17.37
C PRO A 92 -1.32 -7.50 -17.51
N TYR A 93 -1.39 -8.25 -16.44
CA TYR A 93 -1.48 -9.72 -16.47
C TYR A 93 -2.93 -10.24 -16.51
N GLN A 94 -3.93 -9.37 -16.31
CA GLN A 94 -5.35 -9.73 -16.28
C GLN A 94 -5.61 -10.87 -15.26
N ASP A 95 -6.12 -12.04 -15.70
CA ASP A 95 -6.37 -13.20 -14.85
C ASP A 95 -5.23 -14.25 -14.87
N ASP A 96 -4.06 -13.90 -15.42
CA ASP A 96 -2.84 -14.72 -15.35
C ASP A 96 -2.00 -14.36 -14.12
N HIS A 97 -2.13 -15.14 -13.07
CA HIS A 97 -1.47 -14.90 -11.78
C HIS A 97 -0.09 -15.55 -11.62
N ARG A 98 0.46 -16.18 -12.69
CA ARG A 98 1.76 -16.89 -12.60
C ARG A 98 2.90 -16.01 -12.10
N TYR A 99 2.91 -14.71 -12.47
CA TYR A 99 3.94 -13.80 -11.96
C TYR A 99 3.72 -13.43 -10.50
N LEU A 100 2.47 -13.29 -10.05
CA LEU A 100 2.15 -13.12 -8.63
C LEU A 100 2.64 -14.33 -7.82
N GLU A 101 2.30 -15.56 -8.27
CA GLU A 101 2.75 -16.79 -7.62
C GLU A 101 4.28 -16.83 -7.52
N HIS A 102 5.01 -16.48 -8.59
CA HIS A 102 6.47 -16.35 -8.57
C HIS A 102 6.96 -15.32 -7.53
N CYS A 103 6.32 -14.15 -7.43
CA CYS A 103 6.68 -13.14 -6.41
C CYS A 103 6.51 -13.70 -4.99
N LEU A 104 5.42 -14.42 -4.74
CA LEU A 104 5.17 -15.04 -3.43
C LEU A 104 6.20 -16.12 -3.08
N ASP A 105 6.64 -16.91 -4.07
CA ASP A 105 7.67 -17.93 -3.87
C ASP A 105 9.04 -17.32 -3.55
N VAL A 106 9.43 -16.26 -4.26
CA VAL A 106 10.66 -15.52 -3.98
C VAL A 106 10.60 -14.84 -2.61
N GLY A 107 9.41 -14.41 -2.20
CA GLY A 107 9.18 -13.71 -0.94
C GLY A 107 9.32 -14.56 0.32
N LYS A 108 9.35 -15.90 0.20
CA LYS A 108 9.58 -16.84 1.32
C LYS A 108 8.78 -16.50 2.59
N GLY A 109 7.47 -16.21 2.46
CA GLY A 109 6.59 -15.87 3.58
C GLY A 109 6.51 -14.38 3.93
N ARG A 110 7.42 -13.54 3.44
CA ARG A 110 7.35 -12.07 3.62
C ARG A 110 6.33 -11.38 2.72
N LEU A 111 5.89 -12.05 1.65
CA LEU A 111 4.94 -11.50 0.69
C LEU A 111 3.62 -12.27 0.71
N LYS A 112 2.52 -11.54 0.65
CA LYS A 112 1.18 -12.05 0.35
C LYS A 112 0.62 -11.36 -0.88
N GLY A 113 -0.45 -11.90 -1.47
CA GLY A 113 -0.98 -11.42 -2.75
C GLY A 113 -2.44 -11.00 -2.69
N THR A 114 -2.78 -9.97 -3.46
CA THR A 114 -4.16 -9.64 -3.83
C THR A 114 -4.38 -10.08 -5.27
N CYS A 115 -5.41 -10.87 -5.55
CA CYS A 115 -5.73 -11.34 -6.90
C CYS A 115 -6.72 -10.41 -7.63
N LEU A 116 -6.80 -10.56 -8.95
CA LEU A 116 -7.72 -9.83 -9.82
C LEU A 116 -8.43 -10.83 -10.75
N PHE A 117 -9.76 -10.92 -10.65
CA PHE A 117 -10.60 -11.73 -11.50
C PHE A 117 -11.84 -10.94 -11.93
N PHE A 118 -12.48 -11.39 -12.99
CA PHE A 118 -13.54 -10.64 -13.65
C PHE A 118 -14.84 -11.43 -13.61
N CYS A 119 -15.86 -10.90 -12.94
CA CYS A 119 -17.12 -11.59 -12.72
C CYS A 119 -17.96 -11.80 -14.00
N ASP A 120 -17.69 -11.04 -15.05
CA ASP A 120 -18.35 -11.11 -16.36
C ASP A 120 -17.65 -12.03 -17.35
N ARG A 121 -16.54 -12.68 -16.95
CA ARG A 121 -15.79 -13.60 -17.80
C ARG A 121 -16.03 -15.05 -17.39
N PRO A 122 -16.40 -15.93 -18.35
CA PRO A 122 -16.58 -17.36 -18.08
C PRO A 122 -15.33 -18.00 -17.45
N GLY A 123 -15.51 -18.82 -16.43
CA GLY A 123 -14.43 -19.53 -15.76
C GLY A 123 -13.51 -18.68 -14.86
N SER A 124 -13.72 -17.36 -14.79
CA SER A 124 -12.82 -16.47 -14.04
C SER A 124 -12.88 -16.72 -12.52
N LEU A 125 -14.04 -16.95 -11.96
CA LEU A 125 -14.20 -17.19 -10.52
C LEU A 125 -13.72 -18.60 -10.12
N GLU A 126 -13.87 -19.58 -11.01
CA GLU A 126 -13.30 -20.92 -10.84
C GLU A 126 -11.76 -20.87 -10.81
N LYS A 127 -11.15 -20.05 -11.67
CA LYS A 127 -9.69 -19.79 -11.63
C LYS A 127 -9.28 -19.12 -10.32
N MET A 128 -10.10 -18.21 -9.76
CA MET A 128 -9.85 -17.59 -8.45
C MET A 128 -9.82 -18.65 -7.34
N ALA A 129 -10.80 -19.54 -7.30
CA ALA A 129 -10.85 -20.63 -6.34
C ALA A 129 -9.64 -21.57 -6.47
N ALA A 130 -9.27 -21.92 -7.71
CA ALA A 130 -8.10 -22.74 -7.99
C ALA A 130 -6.79 -22.06 -7.53
N LEU A 131 -6.62 -20.75 -7.75
CA LEU A 131 -5.46 -20.00 -7.29
C LEU A 131 -5.36 -20.02 -5.75
N VAL A 132 -6.45 -19.73 -5.04
CA VAL A 132 -6.47 -19.73 -3.57
C VAL A 132 -6.13 -21.11 -3.02
N LYS A 133 -6.65 -22.18 -3.65
CA LYS A 133 -6.34 -23.57 -3.28
C LYS A 133 -4.85 -23.91 -3.47
N ARG A 134 -4.20 -23.42 -4.55
CA ARG A 134 -2.75 -23.64 -4.78
C ARG A 134 -1.87 -22.80 -3.86
N GLN A 135 -2.39 -21.67 -3.36
CA GLN A 135 -1.63 -20.69 -2.55
C GLN A 135 -2.27 -20.48 -1.17
N PRO A 136 -2.40 -21.52 -0.34
CA PRO A 136 -3.15 -21.45 0.92
C PRO A 136 -2.56 -20.38 1.86
N GLY A 137 -3.40 -19.46 2.33
CA GLY A 137 -3.01 -18.38 3.23
C GLY A 137 -2.12 -17.28 2.60
N ARG A 138 -1.75 -17.42 1.32
CA ARG A 138 -0.87 -16.46 0.63
C ARG A 138 -1.66 -15.47 -0.24
N ILE A 139 -2.83 -15.85 -0.77
CA ILE A 139 -3.77 -14.92 -1.41
C ILE A 139 -4.78 -14.47 -0.36
N ILE A 140 -4.87 -13.16 -0.12
CA ILE A 140 -5.57 -12.57 1.02
C ILE A 140 -6.72 -11.65 0.64
N ALA A 141 -6.79 -11.22 -0.61
CA ALA A 141 -7.86 -10.34 -1.09
C ALA A 141 -8.13 -10.55 -2.58
N ALA A 142 -9.37 -10.29 -2.99
CA ALA A 142 -9.78 -10.14 -4.39
C ALA A 142 -10.04 -8.66 -4.70
N ARG A 143 -9.45 -8.15 -5.77
CA ARG A 143 -9.57 -6.73 -6.15
C ARG A 143 -10.71 -6.53 -7.13
N LEU A 144 -11.54 -5.51 -6.88
CA LEU A 144 -12.56 -5.03 -7.79
C LEU A 144 -12.21 -3.62 -8.25
N HIS A 145 -12.27 -3.40 -9.56
CA HIS A 145 -12.09 -2.08 -10.15
C HIS A 145 -13.44 -1.47 -10.50
N ALA A 146 -13.64 -0.20 -10.16
CA ALA A 146 -14.74 0.63 -10.63
C ALA A 146 -14.17 1.98 -11.09
N TYR A 147 -13.51 1.96 -12.26
CA TYR A 147 -12.70 3.04 -12.78
C TYR A 147 -12.95 3.23 -14.28
N ALA A 148 -13.35 4.43 -14.70
CA ALA A 148 -13.55 4.73 -16.11
C ALA A 148 -12.26 5.22 -16.81
N PRO A 149 -12.13 5.05 -18.12
CA PRO A 149 -12.96 4.21 -18.98
C PRO A 149 -12.55 2.73 -18.93
N GLY A 150 -13.50 1.84 -19.24
CA GLY A 150 -13.22 0.42 -19.56
C GLY A 150 -12.85 -0.50 -18.39
N ARG A 151 -12.93 -0.03 -17.14
CA ARG A 151 -12.63 -0.81 -15.92
C ARG A 151 -13.79 -0.77 -14.95
N LEU A 152 -15.01 -0.72 -15.46
CA LEU A 152 -16.21 -0.75 -14.63
C LEU A 152 -16.66 -2.20 -14.45
N PRO A 153 -17.11 -2.56 -13.24
CA PRO A 153 -17.83 -3.80 -13.06
C PRO A 153 -19.19 -3.69 -13.80
N PRO A 154 -19.81 -4.81 -14.15
CA PRO A 154 -21.11 -4.82 -14.84
C PRO A 154 -22.22 -4.39 -13.87
N PHE A 155 -22.32 -3.09 -13.57
CA PHE A 155 -23.34 -2.56 -12.64
C PHE A 155 -24.78 -2.82 -13.09
N GLU A 156 -25.00 -3.00 -14.39
CA GLU A 156 -26.28 -3.40 -15.00
C GLU A 156 -26.62 -4.89 -14.75
N ARG A 157 -25.65 -5.67 -14.29
CA ARG A 157 -25.79 -7.08 -13.92
C ARG A 157 -25.29 -7.34 -12.50
N PRO A 158 -26.01 -6.79 -11.49
CA PRO A 158 -25.56 -6.81 -10.09
C PRO A 158 -25.37 -8.22 -9.51
N GLU A 159 -26.04 -9.23 -10.08
CA GLU A 159 -25.88 -10.64 -9.71
C GLU A 159 -24.45 -11.15 -9.97
N LEU A 160 -23.78 -10.68 -11.03
CA LEU A 160 -22.39 -11.05 -11.32
C LEU A 160 -21.42 -10.46 -10.28
N ILE A 161 -21.62 -9.21 -9.93
CA ILE A 161 -20.81 -8.55 -8.88
C ILE A 161 -21.04 -9.28 -7.55
N ARG A 162 -22.30 -9.59 -7.21
CA ARG A 162 -22.64 -10.36 -6.00
C ARG A 162 -21.98 -11.74 -6.00
N LYS A 163 -21.94 -12.42 -7.16
CA LYS A 163 -21.25 -13.71 -7.31
C LYS A 163 -19.77 -13.60 -7.00
N LEU A 164 -19.08 -12.54 -7.48
CA LEU A 164 -17.67 -12.28 -7.15
C LEU A 164 -17.48 -12.08 -5.64
N TRP A 165 -18.31 -11.24 -5.01
CA TRP A 165 -18.22 -10.98 -3.58
C TRP A 165 -18.47 -12.24 -2.77
N LYS A 166 -19.51 -13.02 -3.14
CA LYS A 166 -19.81 -14.29 -2.48
C LYS A 166 -18.63 -15.26 -2.61
N THR A 167 -18.08 -15.43 -3.81
CA THR A 167 -16.93 -16.32 -4.04
C THR A 167 -15.72 -15.89 -3.21
N ALA A 168 -15.42 -14.59 -3.14
CA ALA A 168 -14.34 -14.07 -2.31
C ALA A 168 -14.60 -14.35 -0.82
N ALA A 169 -15.82 -14.12 -0.34
CA ALA A 169 -16.23 -14.39 1.04
C ALA A 169 -16.11 -15.88 1.40
N ASP A 170 -16.61 -16.77 0.53
CA ASP A 170 -16.54 -18.23 0.71
C ASP A 170 -15.09 -18.73 0.76
N LEU A 171 -14.16 -18.05 0.07
CA LEU A 171 -12.73 -18.35 0.06
C LEU A 171 -11.96 -17.66 1.20
N GLY A 172 -12.64 -16.93 2.09
CA GLY A 172 -12.01 -16.20 3.19
C GLY A 172 -11.18 -14.97 2.75
N LEU A 173 -11.41 -14.44 1.54
CA LEU A 173 -10.69 -13.28 1.01
C LEU A 173 -11.35 -11.97 1.44
N ALA A 174 -10.56 -10.94 1.68
CA ALA A 174 -11.05 -9.57 1.71
C ALA A 174 -11.44 -9.10 0.30
N MET A 175 -12.38 -8.16 0.19
CA MET A 175 -12.64 -7.43 -1.05
C MET A 175 -11.84 -6.13 -1.05
N GLN A 176 -10.97 -5.93 -2.05
CA GLN A 176 -10.18 -4.71 -2.20
C GLN A 176 -10.76 -3.84 -3.32
N LEU A 177 -11.26 -2.66 -2.96
CA LEU A 177 -11.96 -1.76 -3.87
C LEU A 177 -11.02 -0.67 -4.38
N HIS A 178 -10.81 -0.65 -5.70
CA HIS A 178 -10.11 0.39 -6.43
C HIS A 178 -11.08 1.12 -7.35
N PHE A 179 -11.53 2.30 -6.96
CA PHE A 179 -12.65 2.97 -7.61
C PHE A 179 -12.48 4.50 -7.62
N GLU A 180 -13.24 5.16 -8.49
CA GLU A 180 -13.46 6.61 -8.41
C GLU A 180 -14.64 6.90 -7.47
N PRO A 181 -14.60 8.00 -6.69
CA PRO A 181 -15.63 8.32 -5.68
C PRO A 181 -17.07 8.33 -6.20
N ARG A 182 -17.28 8.70 -7.46
CA ARG A 182 -18.60 8.71 -8.10
C ARG A 182 -19.29 7.35 -8.13
N TYR A 183 -18.53 6.26 -8.06
CA TYR A 183 -19.07 4.90 -8.02
C TYR A 183 -19.28 4.37 -6.60
N ALA A 184 -18.96 5.14 -5.56
CA ALA A 184 -19.06 4.69 -4.18
C ALA A 184 -20.51 4.27 -3.84
N SER A 185 -21.52 5.06 -4.22
CA SER A 185 -22.92 4.73 -3.93
C SER A 185 -23.36 3.41 -4.57
N ALA A 186 -22.82 3.03 -5.75
CA ALA A 186 -23.12 1.77 -6.41
C ALA A 186 -22.45 0.55 -5.74
N LEU A 187 -21.38 0.77 -5.01
CA LEU A 187 -20.65 -0.28 -4.27
C LEU A 187 -21.19 -0.49 -2.84
N GLU A 188 -21.81 0.52 -2.25
CA GLU A 188 -22.31 0.46 -0.86
C GLU A 188 -23.25 -0.72 -0.56
N PRO A 189 -24.19 -1.13 -1.44
CA PRO A 189 -25.06 -2.27 -1.19
C PRO A 189 -24.31 -3.56 -0.90
N TYR A 190 -23.18 -3.82 -1.62
CA TYR A 190 -22.38 -5.03 -1.42
C TYR A 190 -21.61 -5.00 -0.09
N ILE A 191 -21.12 -3.83 0.33
CA ILE A 191 -20.46 -3.64 1.64
C ILE A 191 -21.43 -4.01 2.77
N LYS A 192 -22.67 -3.61 2.65
CA LYS A 192 -23.73 -3.90 3.63
C LYS A 192 -24.12 -5.39 3.61
N GLU A 193 -24.36 -5.94 2.43
CA GLU A 193 -24.79 -7.34 2.25
C GLU A 193 -23.72 -8.31 2.79
N PHE A 194 -22.45 -8.07 2.48
CA PHE A 194 -21.32 -8.90 2.91
C PHE A 194 -20.64 -8.36 4.17
N SER A 195 -21.41 -8.05 5.20
CA SER A 195 -20.95 -7.39 6.44
C SER A 195 -19.88 -8.15 7.24
N LYS A 196 -19.69 -9.46 6.97
CA LYS A 196 -18.63 -10.30 7.57
C LYS A 196 -17.35 -10.32 6.75
N THR A 197 -17.39 -9.85 5.50
CA THR A 197 -16.21 -9.79 4.61
C THR A 197 -15.49 -8.47 4.80
N THR A 198 -14.20 -8.52 5.09
CA THR A 198 -13.38 -7.30 5.18
C THR A 198 -13.31 -6.60 3.83
N VAL A 199 -13.56 -5.30 3.82
CA VAL A 199 -13.54 -4.45 2.62
C VAL A 199 -12.40 -3.45 2.73
N ILE A 200 -11.40 -3.57 1.87
CA ILE A 200 -10.25 -2.67 1.81
C ILE A 200 -10.53 -1.56 0.80
N ILE A 201 -10.49 -0.32 1.25
CA ILE A 201 -10.70 0.86 0.41
C ILE A 201 -9.33 1.39 -0.03
N ASP A 202 -8.99 1.24 -1.31
CA ASP A 202 -7.70 1.68 -1.85
C ASP A 202 -7.58 3.21 -1.90
N HIS A 203 -6.35 3.72 -1.68
CA HIS A 203 -5.94 5.08 -2.02
C HIS A 203 -6.77 6.19 -1.38
N LEU A 204 -7.13 6.05 -0.09
CA LEU A 204 -7.98 7.00 0.63
C LEU A 204 -9.37 7.20 -0.03
N GLY A 205 -9.82 6.22 -0.85
CA GLY A 205 -11.02 6.36 -1.67
C GLY A 205 -10.89 7.41 -2.77
N ARG A 206 -9.66 7.77 -3.18
CA ARG A 206 -9.32 8.70 -4.27
C ARG A 206 -9.98 10.09 -4.15
N PRO A 207 -9.75 10.83 -3.06
CA PRO A 207 -10.50 12.05 -2.70
C PRO A 207 -10.45 13.16 -3.75
N PHE A 208 -9.38 13.18 -4.60
CA PHE A 208 -9.19 14.22 -5.60
C PHE A 208 -9.65 13.82 -7.02
N GLN A 209 -10.12 12.58 -7.20
CA GLN A 209 -10.64 12.09 -8.47
C GLN A 209 -12.18 12.12 -8.54
N GLY A 210 -12.81 12.87 -7.65
CA GLY A 210 -14.22 13.12 -7.58
C GLY A 210 -14.50 14.44 -6.86
N THR A 211 -15.80 14.71 -6.66
CA THR A 211 -16.26 15.86 -5.86
C THR A 211 -16.18 15.55 -4.36
N PRO A 212 -16.10 16.58 -3.49
CA PRO A 212 -16.20 16.38 -2.05
C PRO A 212 -17.48 15.63 -1.62
N LYS A 213 -18.60 15.85 -2.32
CA LYS A 213 -19.89 15.18 -2.05
C LYS A 213 -19.81 13.67 -2.32
N GLU A 214 -19.17 13.27 -3.41
CA GLU A 214 -18.94 11.87 -3.75
C GLU A 214 -17.99 11.20 -2.75
N HIS A 215 -16.89 11.85 -2.39
CA HIS A 215 -15.94 11.32 -1.41
C HIS A 215 -16.56 11.24 0.00
N ALA A 216 -17.51 12.12 0.35
CA ALA A 216 -18.24 12.04 1.62
C ALA A 216 -18.98 10.70 1.79
N VAL A 217 -19.37 10.02 0.70
CA VAL A 217 -19.94 8.64 0.77
C VAL A 217 -18.87 7.69 1.32
N VAL A 218 -17.63 7.78 0.83
CA VAL A 218 -16.51 6.94 1.27
C VAL A 218 -16.18 7.19 2.74
N VAL A 219 -16.18 8.46 3.18
CA VAL A 219 -16.00 8.80 4.61
C VAL A 219 -17.09 8.16 5.47
N ARG A 220 -18.35 8.23 5.03
CA ARG A 220 -19.48 7.60 5.74
C ARG A 220 -19.42 6.08 5.81
N TRP A 221 -18.66 5.40 4.94
CA TRP A 221 -18.48 3.95 5.04
C TRP A 221 -17.74 3.52 6.32
N SER A 222 -17.12 4.47 7.04
CA SER A 222 -16.58 4.22 8.38
C SER A 222 -17.62 3.68 9.38
N ARG A 223 -18.91 3.90 9.15
CA ARG A 223 -20.00 3.30 9.93
C ARG A 223 -20.10 1.78 9.78
N PHE A 224 -19.57 1.22 8.70
CA PHE A 224 -19.53 -0.23 8.48
C PHE A 224 -18.26 -0.81 9.10
N LYS A 225 -18.42 -1.68 10.10
CA LYS A 225 -17.29 -2.23 10.87
C LYS A 225 -16.35 -3.09 10.04
N ASN A 226 -16.80 -3.60 8.90
CA ASN A 226 -16.03 -4.42 7.98
C ASN A 226 -15.17 -3.61 6.99
N THR A 227 -15.22 -2.28 7.01
CA THR A 227 -14.41 -1.43 6.11
C THR A 227 -13.08 -1.03 6.73
N VAL A 228 -12.03 -1.06 5.91
CA VAL A 228 -10.66 -0.69 6.26
C VAL A 228 -10.13 0.29 5.21
N MET A 229 -9.61 1.42 5.64
CA MET A 229 -9.07 2.47 4.77
C MET A 229 -7.57 2.25 4.53
N LYS A 230 -7.14 2.33 3.28
CA LYS A 230 -5.73 2.19 2.90
C LYS A 230 -5.11 3.53 2.53
N ILE A 231 -4.06 3.92 3.26
CA ILE A 231 -3.23 5.08 2.93
C ILE A 231 -2.17 4.61 1.94
N ALA A 232 -2.44 4.77 0.65
CA ALA A 232 -1.52 4.43 -0.42
C ALA A 232 -1.72 5.37 -1.62
N SER A 233 -0.72 5.48 -2.49
CA SER A 233 -0.77 6.32 -3.71
C SER A 233 -1.25 7.74 -3.42
N LEU A 234 -0.56 8.42 -2.51
CA LEU A 234 -0.89 9.81 -2.17
C LEU A 234 -0.95 10.66 -3.44
N PRO A 235 -1.97 11.53 -3.58
CA PRO A 235 -2.07 12.43 -4.72
C PRO A 235 -0.81 13.28 -4.86
N ALA A 236 -0.27 13.36 -6.07
CA ALA A 236 0.87 14.21 -6.34
C ALA A 236 0.45 15.69 -6.31
N GLN A 237 1.20 16.53 -5.58
CA GLN A 237 0.86 17.94 -5.35
C GLN A 237 0.83 18.76 -6.63
N ASP A 238 1.70 18.45 -7.58
CA ASP A 238 1.77 19.10 -8.89
C ASP A 238 0.52 18.85 -9.75
N ARG A 239 -0.12 17.71 -9.59
CA ARG A 239 -1.39 17.37 -10.27
C ARG A 239 -2.61 18.01 -9.63
N TYR A 240 -2.51 18.36 -8.34
CA TYR A 240 -3.62 18.93 -7.55
C TYR A 240 -3.11 20.10 -6.69
N PRO A 241 -2.59 21.18 -7.31
CA PRO A 241 -1.89 22.25 -6.59
C PRO A 241 -2.77 23.02 -5.61
N HIS A 242 -4.09 22.97 -5.75
CA HIS A 242 -5.06 23.66 -4.89
C HIS A 242 -5.74 22.73 -3.87
N ARG A 243 -5.25 21.49 -3.70
CA ARG A 243 -5.85 20.50 -2.80
C ARG A 243 -4.79 19.91 -1.88
N GLU A 244 -5.02 20.01 -0.59
CA GLU A 244 -4.15 19.44 0.43
C GLU A 244 -4.68 18.09 0.88
N ILE A 245 -3.79 17.09 0.98
CA ILE A 245 -4.15 15.73 1.37
C ILE A 245 -4.22 15.55 2.89
N GLU A 246 -3.49 16.35 3.65
CA GLU A 246 -3.40 16.21 5.10
C GLU A 246 -4.76 16.35 5.82
N PRO A 247 -5.62 17.36 5.52
CA PRO A 247 -6.95 17.44 6.10
C PRO A 247 -7.82 16.21 5.80
N VAL A 248 -7.66 15.63 4.61
CA VAL A 248 -8.38 14.40 4.23
C VAL A 248 -7.89 13.19 5.03
N ILE A 249 -6.58 13.05 5.20
CA ILE A 249 -6.01 11.97 6.03
C ILE A 249 -6.51 12.12 7.47
N LYS A 250 -6.47 13.33 8.03
CA LYS A 250 -6.99 13.58 9.36
C LYS A 250 -8.48 13.21 9.48
N GLN A 251 -9.32 13.64 8.56
CA GLN A 251 -10.74 13.28 8.53
C GLN A 251 -10.96 11.77 8.50
N LEU A 252 -10.16 11.05 7.69
CA LEU A 252 -10.26 9.61 7.59
C LEU A 252 -9.73 8.88 8.83
N THR A 253 -8.65 9.38 9.46
CA THR A 253 -8.16 8.81 10.72
C THR A 253 -9.16 8.99 11.85
N ASP A 254 -9.82 10.15 11.92
CA ASP A 254 -10.89 10.43 12.90
C ASP A 254 -12.12 9.52 12.66
N ALA A 255 -12.48 9.28 11.39
CA ALA A 255 -13.65 8.49 11.03
C ALA A 255 -13.45 6.96 11.18
N TYR A 256 -12.32 6.42 10.73
CA TYR A 256 -12.04 4.97 10.70
C TYR A 256 -11.34 4.47 11.96
N GLY A 257 -10.52 5.32 12.61
CA GLY A 257 -9.63 4.94 13.70
C GLY A 257 -8.47 4.04 13.26
N ALA A 258 -7.40 3.99 14.05
CA ALA A 258 -6.19 3.28 13.72
C ALA A 258 -6.39 1.76 13.49
N GLU A 259 -7.37 1.17 14.18
CA GLU A 259 -7.72 -0.26 14.03
C GLU A 259 -8.30 -0.63 12.67
N ARG A 260 -8.68 0.37 11.86
CA ARG A 260 -9.26 0.17 10.53
C ARG A 260 -8.59 1.04 9.47
N MET A 261 -7.30 1.35 9.69
CA MET A 261 -6.45 1.97 8.69
C MET A 261 -5.17 1.16 8.49
N ILE A 262 -4.69 1.10 7.26
CA ILE A 262 -3.48 0.39 6.85
C ILE A 262 -2.63 1.25 5.91
N TYR A 263 -1.32 1.08 5.99
CA TYR A 263 -0.33 1.76 5.17
C TYR A 263 0.01 0.95 3.91
N GLY A 264 0.38 1.62 2.81
CA GLY A 264 0.97 0.99 1.65
C GLY A 264 1.58 1.97 0.65
N GLY A 265 2.48 1.46 -0.20
CA GLY A 265 3.06 2.19 -1.32
C GLY A 265 4.47 2.71 -1.09
N GLY A 266 5.00 3.34 -2.13
CA GLY A 266 6.38 3.87 -2.18
C GLY A 266 7.34 3.02 -3.01
N PHE A 267 6.98 1.78 -3.37
CA PHE A 267 7.79 0.91 -4.22
C PHE A 267 7.41 1.06 -5.70
N ASN A 268 8.41 1.17 -6.56
CA ASN A 268 8.32 1.18 -8.03
C ASN A 268 9.66 0.74 -8.65
N SER A 269 9.79 0.77 -9.98
CA SER A 269 11.00 0.33 -10.70
C SER A 269 12.25 1.15 -10.40
N GLN A 270 12.10 2.38 -9.91
CA GLN A 270 13.20 3.28 -9.55
C GLN A 270 13.38 3.40 -8.03
N ALA A 271 12.62 2.64 -7.25
CA ALA A 271 12.72 2.70 -5.80
C ALA A 271 14.11 2.29 -5.33
N THR A 272 14.62 3.01 -4.36
CA THR A 272 15.80 2.63 -3.58
C THR A 272 15.38 2.40 -2.13
N PRO A 273 16.18 1.70 -1.31
CA PRO A 273 15.91 1.60 0.11
C PRO A 273 15.64 2.95 0.78
N GLU A 274 16.39 3.98 0.38
CA GLU A 274 16.24 5.34 0.89
C GLU A 274 14.93 5.99 0.44
N SER A 275 14.60 5.96 -0.86
CA SER A 275 13.36 6.57 -1.37
C SER A 275 12.12 5.87 -0.80
N TYR A 276 12.18 4.57 -0.58
CA TYR A 276 11.11 3.78 0.02
C TYR A 276 10.94 4.15 1.50
N ARG A 277 12.04 4.27 2.25
CA ARG A 277 12.02 4.76 3.65
C ARG A 277 11.46 6.18 3.73
N LYS A 278 11.87 7.07 2.81
CA LYS A 278 11.39 8.46 2.74
C LYS A 278 9.87 8.53 2.51
N TYR A 279 9.34 7.70 1.60
CA TYR A 279 7.89 7.63 1.39
C TYR A 279 7.14 7.18 2.66
N ARG A 280 7.61 6.12 3.32
CA ARG A 280 7.05 5.69 4.60
C ARG A 280 7.11 6.80 5.66
N GLY A 281 8.24 7.49 5.76
CA GLY A 281 8.40 8.64 6.66
C GLY A 281 7.42 9.77 6.36
N LYS A 282 7.15 10.05 5.07
CA LYS A 282 6.13 11.01 4.66
C LYS A 282 4.73 10.61 5.15
N VAL A 283 4.36 9.33 4.99
CA VAL A 283 3.07 8.85 5.51
C VAL A 283 3.03 8.95 7.04
N ALA A 284 4.09 8.54 7.74
CA ALA A 284 4.19 8.66 9.20
C ALA A 284 4.08 10.12 9.67
N GLY A 285 4.60 11.08 8.89
CA GLY A 285 4.47 12.52 9.15
C GLY A 285 3.01 12.98 9.15
N PHE A 286 2.19 12.55 8.19
CA PHE A 286 0.75 12.84 8.18
C PHE A 286 -0.01 12.26 9.38
N LEU A 287 0.56 11.25 10.05
CA LEU A 287 -0.03 10.61 11.22
C LEU A 287 0.53 11.17 12.54
N ALA A 288 1.33 12.25 12.50
CA ALA A 288 2.00 12.80 13.69
C ALA A 288 1.04 13.25 14.80
N HIS A 289 -0.20 13.57 14.44
CA HIS A 289 -1.27 13.93 15.38
C HIS A 289 -1.81 12.75 16.20
N LEU A 290 -1.47 11.51 15.84
CA LEU A 290 -1.90 10.30 16.54
C LEU A 290 -0.87 9.85 17.59
N SER A 291 -1.31 9.02 18.54
CA SER A 291 -0.41 8.36 19.49
C SER A 291 0.61 7.48 18.79
N VAL A 292 1.75 7.21 19.46
CA VAL A 292 2.77 6.27 18.94
C VAL A 292 2.15 4.89 18.64
N GLY A 293 1.29 4.41 19.55
CA GLY A 293 0.60 3.12 19.40
C GLY A 293 -0.33 3.10 18.19
N ASP A 294 -1.08 4.17 17.93
CA ASP A 294 -1.99 4.21 16.77
C ASP A 294 -1.23 4.34 15.45
N ARG A 295 -0.12 5.09 15.43
CA ARG A 295 0.78 5.09 14.26
C ARG A 295 1.34 3.70 13.96
N ALA A 296 1.77 2.96 14.99
CA ALA A 296 2.27 1.60 14.84
C ALA A 296 1.19 0.64 14.30
N LYS A 297 -0.07 0.78 14.75
CA LYS A 297 -1.20 0.03 14.18
C LYS A 297 -1.37 0.30 12.69
N ILE A 298 -1.42 1.57 12.27
CA ILE A 298 -1.61 1.95 10.86
C ILE A 298 -0.45 1.49 10.00
N LEU A 299 0.80 1.62 10.47
CA LEU A 299 2.00 1.26 9.71
C LEU A 299 2.22 -0.25 9.58
N GLY A 300 1.54 -1.08 10.39
CA GLY A 300 1.68 -2.52 10.24
C GLY A 300 0.75 -3.36 11.12
N GLY A 301 0.52 -3.01 12.38
CA GLY A 301 -0.24 -3.84 13.32
C GLY A 301 -1.64 -4.22 12.84
N THR A 302 -2.38 -3.28 12.27
CA THR A 302 -3.71 -3.51 11.69
C THR A 302 -3.63 -4.46 10.49
N ALA A 303 -2.64 -4.28 9.60
CA ALA A 303 -2.42 -5.17 8.47
C ALA A 303 -1.98 -6.57 8.91
N ALA A 304 -1.13 -6.69 9.94
CA ALA A 304 -0.73 -7.98 10.50
C ALA A 304 -1.96 -8.77 10.96
N ARG A 305 -2.86 -8.14 11.71
CA ARG A 305 -4.10 -8.75 12.20
C ARG A 305 -5.05 -9.15 11.06
N ILE A 306 -5.26 -8.26 10.08
CA ILE A 306 -6.22 -8.50 8.98
C ILE A 306 -5.73 -9.60 8.04
N TYR A 307 -4.43 -9.60 7.71
CA TYR A 307 -3.86 -10.47 6.70
C TYR A 307 -3.12 -11.68 7.26
N GLY A 308 -3.05 -11.81 8.60
CA GLY A 308 -2.39 -12.92 9.24
C GLY A 308 -0.87 -12.95 8.97
N PHE A 309 -0.20 -11.78 9.02
CA PHE A 309 1.25 -11.74 9.09
C PHE A 309 1.68 -11.94 10.54
N ASN A 310 2.36 -13.05 10.79
CA ASN A 310 2.96 -13.34 12.09
C ASN A 310 4.47 -13.18 11.98
N LYS A 311 5.10 -12.50 12.94
CA LYS A 311 6.56 -12.63 13.08
C LYS A 311 6.84 -14.10 13.30
N THR A 312 7.55 -14.75 12.38
CA THR A 312 8.18 -16.04 12.67
C THR A 312 9.24 -15.71 13.72
N ILE A 313 9.02 -16.22 14.95
CA ILE A 313 9.95 -16.13 16.06
C ILE A 313 11.18 -16.94 15.71
#